data_a9afae215929b4ca9324c04cad8ebec4
#
_entry.id   a9afae215929b4ca9324c04cad8ebec4
#
_cell.length_a   1.000
_cell.length_b   1.000
_cell.length_c   1.000
_cell.angle_alpha   90.00
_cell.angle_beta   90.00
_cell.angle_gamma   90.00
#
_symmetry.space_group_name_H-M   'P 1'
#
loop_
_entity.id
_entity.type
_entity.pdbx_description
1 polymer ?
#
loop_
_entity_poly.entity_id
_entity_poly.type
_entity_poly.pdbx_seq_one_letter_code
_entity_poly.pdbx_strand_id
1 'polypeptide(L)' 'YKSEEFSFVKELLNIISERQTIKSNEILDLAEKYKLSDTFKELINALKYDGYINNNDDPKVYRFNSPLLRKWWYCNVAN' A
#
# COMPACT_ATOMS: atom_id res chain seq x y z
N TYR A 1 9.43 -11.03 3.28
CA TYR A 1 9.23 -10.58 1.89
C TYR A 1 10.55 -10.63 1.12
N LYS A 2 10.46 -10.87 -0.18
CA LYS A 2 11.60 -10.69 -1.06
C LYS A 2 11.92 -9.20 -1.21
N SER A 3 13.11 -8.88 -1.68
CA SER A 3 13.59 -7.51 -1.80
C SER A 3 12.64 -6.63 -2.62
N GLU A 4 12.19 -7.14 -3.77
CA GLU A 4 11.27 -6.42 -4.65
C GLU A 4 9.89 -6.24 -3.99
N GLU A 5 9.43 -7.25 -3.28
CA GLU A 5 8.15 -7.19 -2.56
C GLU A 5 8.21 -6.16 -1.44
N PHE A 6 9.31 -6.13 -0.71
CA PHE A 6 9.51 -5.14 0.36
C PHE A 6 9.53 -3.72 -0.20
N SER A 7 10.25 -3.51 -1.30
CA SER A 7 10.32 -2.20 -1.94
C SER A 7 8.96 -1.76 -2.46
N PHE A 8 8.19 -2.67 -3.04
CA PHE A 8 6.84 -2.40 -3.51
C PHE A 8 5.94 -1.97 -2.35
N VAL A 9 5.92 -2.76 -1.27
CA VAL A 9 5.08 -2.47 -0.10
C VAL A 9 5.46 -1.13 0.51
N LYS A 10 6.75 -0.86 0.66
CA LYS A 10 7.22 0.40 1.23
C LYS A 10 6.79 1.60 0.38
N GLU A 11 6.98 1.52 -0.93
CA GLU A 11 6.58 2.61 -1.82
C GLU A 11 5.07 2.81 -1.81
N LEU A 12 4.30 1.72 -1.82
CA LEU A 12 2.85 1.76 -1.75
C LEU A 12 2.39 2.50 -0.49
N LEU A 13 2.91 2.11 0.66
CA LEU A 13 2.52 2.74 1.92
C LEU A 13 2.99 4.20 2.01
N ASN A 14 4.15 4.52 1.42
CA ASN A 14 4.61 5.90 1.33
C ASN A 14 3.64 6.76 0.53
N ILE A 15 3.18 6.27 -0.62
CA ILE A 15 2.22 6.99 -1.45
C ILE A 15 0.92 7.23 -0.69
N ILE A 16 0.39 6.19 -0.04
CA ILE A 16 -0.85 6.33 0.73
C ILE A 16 -0.66 7.32 1.88
N SER A 17 0.49 7.29 2.55
CA SER A 17 0.74 8.20 3.67
C SER A 17 0.76 9.65 3.22
N GLU A 18 1.28 9.93 2.02
CA GLU A 18 1.36 11.30 1.49
C GLU A 18 0.03 11.76 0.90
N ARG A 19 -0.65 10.90 0.16
CA ARG A 19 -1.84 11.26 -0.62
C ARG A 19 -3.15 10.89 0.05
N GLN A 20 -3.11 10.20 1.18
CA GLN A 20 -4.23 9.66 1.94
C GLN A 20 -4.85 8.41 1.32
N THR A 21 -4.90 8.33 0.00
CA THR A 21 -5.49 7.19 -0.70
C THR A 21 -4.65 6.83 -1.93
N ILE A 22 -4.87 5.61 -2.43
CA ILE A 22 -4.33 5.18 -3.73
C ILE A 22 -5.42 4.36 -4.43
N LYS A 23 -5.54 4.53 -5.74
CA LYS A 23 -6.49 3.77 -6.54
C LYS A 23 -5.92 2.42 -6.94
N SER A 24 -6.80 1.43 -7.13
CA SER A 24 -6.37 0.07 -7.47
C SER A 24 -5.59 0.01 -8.78
N ASN A 25 -5.93 0.83 -9.78
CA ASN A 25 -5.19 0.87 -11.03
C ASN A 25 -3.77 1.43 -10.84
N GLU A 26 -3.60 2.37 -9.90
CA GLU A 26 -2.27 2.87 -9.56
C GLU A 26 -1.43 1.82 -8.86
N ILE A 27 -2.07 0.98 -8.05
CA ILE A 27 -1.38 -0.15 -7.40
C ILE A 27 -0.89 -1.13 -8.46
N LEU A 28 -1.70 -1.42 -9.47
CA LEU A 28 -1.30 -2.31 -10.56
C LEU A 28 -0.09 -1.74 -11.31
N ASP A 29 -0.11 -0.44 -11.62
CA ASP A 29 1.01 0.22 -12.29
C ASP A 29 2.29 0.11 -11.46
N LEU A 30 2.17 0.30 -10.15
CA LEU A 30 3.30 0.17 -9.24
C LEU A 30 3.82 -1.27 -9.20
N ALA A 31 2.90 -2.24 -9.18
CA ALA A 31 3.26 -3.65 -9.19
C ALA A 31 4.01 -4.03 -10.47
N GLU A 32 3.58 -3.49 -11.61
CA GLU A 32 4.25 -3.72 -12.88
C GLU A 32 5.68 -3.16 -12.87
N LYS A 33 5.87 -2.00 -12.25
CA LYS A 33 7.19 -1.39 -12.10
C LYS A 33 8.17 -2.34 -11.38
N TYR A 34 7.68 -3.08 -10.40
CA TYR A 34 8.49 -4.03 -9.64
C TYR A 34 8.38 -5.46 -10.15
N LYS A 35 7.71 -5.67 -11.30
CA LYS A 35 7.50 -7.00 -11.91
C LYS A 35 6.75 -7.95 -10.98
N LEU A 36 5.77 -7.42 -10.25
CA LEU A 36 4.96 -8.17 -9.30
C LEU A 36 3.49 -8.26 -9.72
N SER A 37 3.20 -8.09 -11.02
CA SER A 37 1.81 -8.10 -11.51
C SER A 37 1.08 -9.42 -11.21
N ASP A 38 1.81 -10.52 -11.04
CA ASP A 38 1.21 -11.81 -10.73
C ASP A 38 1.01 -12.06 -9.24
N THR A 39 1.74 -11.36 -8.37
CA THR A 39 1.77 -11.65 -6.94
C THR A 39 1.31 -10.50 -6.06
N PHE A 40 1.12 -9.29 -6.61
CA PHE A 40 0.81 -8.12 -5.79
C PHE A 40 -0.52 -8.25 -5.03
N LYS A 41 -1.49 -9.01 -5.55
CA LYS A 41 -2.78 -9.21 -4.89
C LYS A 41 -2.61 -9.93 -3.55
N GLU A 42 -1.69 -10.88 -3.48
CA GLU A 42 -1.38 -11.57 -2.23
C GLU A 42 -0.76 -10.62 -1.22
N LEU A 43 0.11 -9.71 -1.67
CA LEU A 43 0.72 -8.70 -0.81
C LEU A 43 -0.33 -7.72 -0.29
N ILE A 44 -1.24 -7.27 -1.15
CA ILE A 44 -2.33 -6.38 -0.73
C ILE A 44 -3.22 -7.08 0.30
N ASN A 45 -3.58 -8.34 0.06
CA ASN A 45 -4.38 -9.10 1.02
C ASN A 45 -3.67 -9.27 2.36
N ALA A 46 -2.36 -9.49 2.35
CA ALA A 46 -1.59 -9.57 3.57
C ALA A 46 -1.60 -8.24 4.34
N LEU A 47 -1.46 -7.12 3.65
CA LEU A 47 -1.52 -5.80 4.28
C LEU A 47 -2.90 -5.52 4.87
N LYS A 48 -3.96 -5.94 4.19
CA LYS A 48 -5.33 -5.82 4.71
C LYS A 48 -5.51 -6.69 5.95
N TYR A 49 -5.06 -7.93 5.88
CA TYR A 49 -5.17 -8.87 6.98
C TYR A 49 -4.41 -8.38 8.22
N ASP A 50 -3.22 -7.83 8.01
CA ASP A 50 -2.38 -7.32 9.10
C ASP A 50 -2.87 -5.98 9.65
N GLY A 51 -3.90 -5.39 9.04
CA GLY A 51 -4.52 -4.18 9.55
C GLY A 51 -3.84 -2.88 9.14
N TYR A 52 -2.99 -2.88 8.12
CA TYR A 52 -2.36 -1.66 7.64
C TYR A 52 -3.27 -0.82 6.76
N ILE A 53 -3.98 -1.45 5.84
CA ILE A 53 -4.80 -0.76 4.85
C ILE A 53 -6.17 -1.41 4.73
N ASN A 54 -7.11 -0.68 4.12
CA ASN A 54 -8.42 -1.23 3.76
C ASN A 54 -8.97 -0.50 2.53
N ASN A 55 -10.00 -1.10 1.93
CA ASN A 55 -10.77 -0.53 0.84
C ASN A 55 -12.27 -0.60 1.15
N ASN A 56 -12.64 -0.39 2.40
CA ASN A 56 -14.02 -0.57 2.85
C ASN A 56 -14.97 0.48 2.31
N ASP A 57 -14.50 1.73 2.13
CA ASP A 57 -15.35 2.82 1.63
C ASP A 57 -15.58 2.71 0.13
N ASP A 58 -14.57 2.30 -0.62
CA ASP A 58 -14.64 2.11 -2.06
C ASP A 58 -13.68 0.98 -2.42
N PRO A 59 -14.18 -0.14 -3.00
CA PRO A 59 -13.33 -1.28 -3.33
C PRO A 59 -12.14 -0.96 -4.24
N LYS A 60 -12.21 0.15 -4.97
CA LYS A 60 -11.15 0.57 -5.89
C LYS A 60 -10.17 1.56 -5.27
N VAL A 61 -10.37 1.93 -4.00
CA VAL A 61 -9.55 2.93 -3.32
C VAL A 61 -9.08 2.38 -1.99
N TYR A 62 -7.77 2.36 -1.79
CA TYR A 62 -7.15 1.87 -0.57
C TYR A 62 -6.63 3.02 0.27
N ARG A 63 -6.68 2.85 1.58
CA ARG A 63 -6.25 3.85 2.56
C ARG A 63 -5.70 3.14 3.80
N PHE A 64 -4.96 3.87 4.64
CA PHE A 64 -4.56 3.32 5.93
C PHE A 64 -5.80 3.10 6.81
N ASN A 65 -5.76 2.02 7.61
CA ASN A 65 -6.84 1.72 8.55
C ASN A 65 -7.03 2.80 9.61
N SER A 66 -5.94 3.47 9.98
CA SER A 66 -5.93 4.41 11.09
C SER A 66 -5.24 5.71 10.68
N PRO A 67 -5.84 6.89 10.95
CA PRO A 67 -5.15 8.16 10.73
C PRO A 67 -3.86 8.28 11.54
N LEU A 68 -3.80 7.68 12.72
CA LEU A 68 -2.60 7.67 13.53
C LEU A 68 -1.49 6.85 12.90
N LEU A 69 -1.83 5.69 12.33
CA LEU A 69 -0.86 4.85 11.63
C LEU A 69 -0.33 5.56 10.40
N ARG A 70 -1.21 6.22 9.64
CA ARG A 70 -0.82 7.01 8.48
C ARG A 70 0.17 8.11 8.87
N LYS A 71 -0.14 8.86 9.91
CA LYS A 71 0.70 9.95 10.38
C LYS A 71 2.05 9.44 10.86
N TRP A 72 2.02 8.34 11.62
CA TRP A 72 3.26 7.72 12.09
C TRP A 72 4.15 7.30 10.93
N TRP A 73 3.57 6.65 9.92
CA TRP A 73 4.31 6.21 8.75
C TRP A 73 4.93 7.40 8.01
N TYR A 74 4.13 8.41 7.76
CA TYR A 74 4.60 9.61 7.07
C TYR A 74 5.77 10.27 7.81
N CYS A 75 5.68 10.39 9.12
CA CYS A 75 6.70 11.08 9.91
C CYS A 75 7.97 10.24 10.11
N ASN A 76 7.85 8.91 10.16
CA ASN A 76 8.96 8.05 10.58
C ASN A 76 9.55 7.20 9.47
N VAL A 77 8.83 6.98 8.38
CA VAL A 77 9.29 6.12 7.28
C VAL A 77 9.36 6.87 5.97
N ALA A 78 8.28 7.55 5.58
CA ALA A 78 8.19 8.20 4.27
C ALA A 78 8.93 9.54 4.22
N ASN A 79 9.11 10.17 5.36
CA ASN A 79 9.68 11.52 5.41
C ASN A 79 11.19 11.49 5.71
#